data_caefa57e556098ec9fd7dad3f8da37fe
#
_entry.id   caefa57e556098ec9fd7dad3f8da37fe
#
_cell.length_a   1.000
_cell.length_b   1.000
_cell.length_c   1.000
_cell.angle_alpha   90.00
_cell.angle_beta   90.00
_cell.angle_gamma   90.00
#
_symmetry.space_group_name_H-M   'P 1'
#
loop_
_entity.id
_entity.type
_entity.pdbx_description
1 polymer ?
#
loop_
_entity_poly.entity_id
_entity_poly.type
_entity_poly.pdbx_seq_one_letter_code
_entity_poly.pdbx_strand_id
1 'polypeptide(L)'
;MNSGSNGKQPFLHIKREADLDKEFSKRIAKLAHGEKLYGCIQCGNCSATCPLSPYMDYTPRKVIAMVRAGFRDEVLSNSTVWLCASCYSCTVECPKGIKITDIMYALKREAIIKKVYPRNFAIPALSRTFYDEVRAGGRINETWLLTRFYMR
;
A
#
# COMPACT_ATOMS: atom_id res chain seq x y z
N MET A 1 22.06 1.70 -17.10
CA MET A 1 21.70 3.05 -16.71
C MET A 1 20.77 3.60 -17.77
N ASN A 2 19.49 3.54 -17.57
CA ASN A 2 18.53 4.31 -18.35
C ASN A 2 17.29 4.52 -17.48
N SER A 3 17.25 5.69 -16.88
CA SER A 3 16.16 6.20 -16.06
C SER A 3 14.98 6.58 -16.94
N GLY A 4 14.16 5.61 -17.30
CA GLY A 4 12.87 5.83 -17.92
C GLY A 4 11.84 6.24 -16.85
N SER A 5 11.95 7.45 -16.33
CA SER A 5 10.87 8.11 -15.62
C SER A 5 9.76 8.39 -16.64
N ASN A 6 8.82 7.46 -16.75
CA ASN A 6 7.61 7.71 -17.54
C ASN A 6 6.77 8.74 -16.76
N GLY A 7 7.10 10.02 -17.03
CA GLY A 7 6.52 11.20 -16.41
C GLY A 7 5.04 11.36 -16.77
N LYS A 8 4.17 10.59 -16.15
CA LYS A 8 2.79 11.04 -15.98
C LYS A 8 2.82 12.09 -14.86
N GLN A 9 2.85 13.33 -15.25
CA GLN A 9 2.69 14.47 -14.34
C GLN A 9 1.42 14.24 -13.51
N PRO A 10 1.52 14.05 -12.18
CA PRO A 10 0.36 13.68 -11.36
C PRO A 10 -0.70 14.79 -11.25
N PHE A 11 -0.42 15.98 -11.79
CA PHE A 11 -1.28 17.17 -11.66
C PHE A 11 -2.24 17.40 -12.84
N LEU A 12 -2.15 16.63 -13.93
CA LEU A 12 -2.96 16.85 -15.14
C LEU A 12 -4.17 15.92 -15.27
N HIS A 13 -4.35 14.93 -14.39
CA HIS A 13 -5.55 14.11 -14.38
C HIS A 13 -6.57 14.68 -13.38
N ILE A 14 -7.36 15.62 -13.84
CA ILE A 14 -8.56 16.07 -13.13
C ILE A 14 -9.51 14.87 -13.08
N LYS A 15 -9.67 14.28 -11.89
CA LYS A 15 -10.69 13.27 -11.65
C LYS A 15 -12.00 13.95 -11.24
N ARG A 16 -13.08 13.46 -11.80
CA ARG A 16 -14.42 13.86 -11.38
C ARG A 16 -14.81 13.08 -10.14
N GLU A 17 -15.66 13.64 -9.31
CA GLU A 17 -16.17 12.93 -8.11
C GLU A 17 -16.85 11.61 -8.47
N ALA A 18 -17.44 11.49 -9.66
CA ALA A 18 -18.04 10.26 -10.16
C ALA A 18 -17.04 9.11 -10.39
N ASP A 19 -15.75 9.43 -10.57
CA ASP A 19 -14.68 8.45 -10.81
C ASP A 19 -14.10 7.90 -9.49
N LEU A 20 -14.54 8.42 -8.35
CA LEU A 20 -14.07 8.03 -7.03
C LEU A 20 -14.95 6.92 -6.43
N ASP A 21 -14.30 5.93 -5.82
CA ASP A 21 -15.01 4.85 -5.11
C ASP A 21 -15.38 5.31 -3.68
N LYS A 22 -16.61 5.79 -3.51
CA LYS A 22 -17.13 6.30 -2.23
C LYS A 22 -17.17 5.22 -1.12
N GLU A 23 -17.24 3.95 -1.48
CA GLU A 23 -17.26 2.85 -0.52
C GLU A 23 -15.86 2.33 -0.17
N PHE A 24 -14.82 2.76 -0.91
CA PHE A 24 -13.45 2.31 -0.70
C PHE A 24 -12.96 2.56 0.72
N SER A 25 -13.16 3.77 1.22
CA SER A 25 -12.75 4.13 2.59
C SER A 25 -13.44 3.27 3.65
N LYS A 26 -14.72 2.98 3.48
CA LYS A 26 -15.49 2.12 4.41
C LYS A 26 -14.99 0.68 4.40
N ARG A 27 -14.72 0.13 3.19
CA ARG A 27 -14.14 -1.23 3.07
C ARG A 27 -12.79 -1.34 3.75
N ILE A 28 -11.90 -0.38 3.52
CA ILE A 28 -10.56 -0.37 4.13
C ILE A 28 -10.67 -0.19 5.64
N ALA A 29 -11.51 0.72 6.14
CA ALA A 29 -11.74 0.92 7.56
C ALA A 29 -12.22 -0.37 8.23
N LYS A 30 -13.17 -1.07 7.64
CA LYS A 30 -13.68 -2.35 8.14
C LYS A 30 -12.61 -3.44 8.19
N LEU A 31 -11.81 -3.58 7.12
CA LEU A 31 -10.74 -4.58 7.02
C LEU A 31 -9.58 -4.32 8.00
N ALA A 32 -9.32 -3.05 8.33
CA ALA A 32 -8.24 -2.64 9.20
C ALA A 32 -8.67 -2.48 10.67
N HIS A 33 -9.95 -2.69 11.01
CA HIS A 33 -10.51 -2.24 12.29
C HIS A 33 -10.13 -0.79 12.59
N GLY A 34 -10.10 0.04 11.53
CA GLY A 34 -9.52 1.37 11.48
C GLY A 34 -10.55 2.49 11.31
N GLU A 35 -11.68 2.43 11.99
CA GLU A 35 -12.75 3.43 11.93
C GLU A 35 -12.26 4.85 12.29
N LYS A 36 -11.22 4.93 13.13
CA LYS A 36 -10.52 6.18 13.45
C LYS A 36 -9.88 6.86 12.24
N LEU A 37 -9.80 6.19 11.08
CA LEU A 37 -9.34 6.76 9.81
C LEU A 37 -10.00 8.11 9.50
N TYR A 38 -11.30 8.22 9.78
CA TYR A 38 -12.05 9.45 9.50
C TYR A 38 -11.68 10.63 10.41
N GLY A 39 -11.12 10.36 11.59
CA GLY A 39 -10.61 11.36 12.52
C GLY A 39 -9.21 11.90 12.18
N CYS A 40 -8.63 11.55 11.03
CA CYS A 40 -7.31 12.01 10.64
C CYS A 40 -7.27 13.52 10.42
N ILE A 41 -6.44 14.21 11.19
CA ILE A 41 -6.24 15.67 11.12
C ILE A 41 -5.13 16.09 10.15
N GLN A 42 -4.53 15.14 9.43
CA GLN A 42 -3.47 15.39 8.45
C GLN A 42 -2.19 16.08 9.02
N CYS A 43 -1.85 15.84 10.30
CA CYS A 43 -0.70 16.47 10.98
C CYS A 43 0.67 16.11 10.38
N GLY A 44 0.80 14.96 9.70
CA GLY A 44 2.03 14.55 9.03
C GLY A 44 2.99 13.68 9.87
N ASN A 45 2.78 13.48 11.18
CA ASN A 45 3.67 12.68 12.03
C ASN A 45 3.97 11.29 11.46
N CYS A 46 2.95 10.63 10.90
CA CYS A 46 3.12 9.32 10.28
C CYS A 46 4.07 9.31 9.06
N SER A 47 4.19 10.43 8.36
CA SER A 47 5.12 10.57 7.25
C SER A 47 6.51 10.97 7.71
N ALA A 48 6.61 11.79 8.76
CA ALA A 48 7.87 12.24 9.34
C ALA A 48 8.61 11.08 10.03
N THR A 49 7.88 10.22 10.74
CA THR A 49 8.49 9.09 11.47
C THR A 49 8.77 7.86 10.57
N CYS A 50 8.27 7.84 9.34
CA CYS A 50 8.44 6.69 8.45
C CYS A 50 9.82 6.70 7.78
N PRO A 51 10.71 5.72 8.06
CA PRO A 51 12.05 5.68 7.47
C PRO A 51 12.03 5.45 5.96
N LEU A 52 10.93 4.89 5.42
CA LEU A 52 10.79 4.61 4.00
C LEU A 52 10.03 5.71 3.25
N SER A 53 9.56 6.75 3.93
CA SER A 53 8.79 7.85 3.32
C SER A 53 9.48 8.50 2.11
N PRO A 54 10.82 8.70 2.09
CA PRO A 54 11.52 9.26 0.93
C PRO A 54 11.50 8.38 -0.34
N TYR A 55 11.29 7.07 -0.18
CA TYR A 55 11.29 6.10 -1.27
C TYR A 55 9.90 5.74 -1.77
N MET A 56 8.86 6.25 -1.11
CA MET A 56 7.46 5.97 -1.42
C MET A 56 6.92 6.94 -2.49
N ASP A 57 6.08 6.44 -3.40
CA ASP A 57 5.35 7.29 -4.36
C ASP A 57 4.45 8.30 -3.64
N TYR A 58 3.81 7.86 -2.57
CA TYR A 58 2.98 8.67 -1.70
C TYR A 58 3.34 8.43 -0.24
N THR A 59 3.53 9.52 0.51
CA THR A 59 3.78 9.41 1.95
C THR A 59 2.59 8.80 2.69
N PRO A 60 2.76 8.18 3.87
CA PRO A 60 1.67 7.61 4.66
C PRO A 60 0.50 8.58 4.86
N ARG A 61 0.78 9.86 5.16
CA ARG A 61 -0.25 10.90 5.28
C ARG A 61 -1.08 11.05 4.00
N LYS A 62 -0.40 11.08 2.83
CA LYS A 62 -1.07 11.23 1.53
C LYS A 62 -1.92 10.01 1.21
N VAL A 63 -1.42 8.80 1.50
CA VAL A 63 -2.22 7.57 1.34
C VAL A 63 -3.50 7.62 2.16
N ILE A 64 -3.43 8.03 3.43
CA ILE A 64 -4.62 8.17 4.28
C ILE A 64 -5.63 9.18 3.69
N ALA A 65 -5.14 10.33 3.18
CA ALA A 65 -6.01 11.32 2.53
C ALA A 65 -6.69 10.75 1.28
N MET A 66 -5.92 10.04 0.43
CA MET A 66 -6.44 9.42 -0.80
C MET A 66 -7.44 8.31 -0.53
N VAL A 67 -7.21 7.47 0.49
CA VAL A 67 -8.17 6.45 0.92
C VAL A 67 -9.49 7.08 1.36
N ARG A 68 -9.43 8.14 2.16
CA ARG A 68 -10.63 8.89 2.60
C ARG A 68 -11.40 9.50 1.44
N ALA A 69 -10.68 10.00 0.44
CA ALA A 69 -11.26 10.62 -0.75
C ALA A 69 -11.73 9.61 -1.81
N GLY A 70 -11.43 8.30 -1.66
CA GLY A 70 -11.89 7.26 -2.58
C GLY A 70 -11.00 7.03 -3.81
N PHE A 71 -9.74 7.45 -3.81
CA PHE A 71 -8.76 7.23 -4.89
C PHE A 71 -8.25 5.78 -4.89
N ARG A 72 -9.14 4.83 -5.14
CA ARG A 72 -8.84 3.39 -5.05
C ARG A 72 -7.71 2.97 -5.98
N ASP A 73 -7.82 3.28 -7.25
CA ASP A 73 -6.92 2.73 -8.28
C ASP A 73 -5.51 3.27 -8.13
N GLU A 74 -5.37 4.55 -7.79
CA GLU A 74 -4.07 5.18 -7.54
C GLU A 74 -3.42 4.63 -6.27
N VAL A 75 -4.19 4.43 -5.21
CA VAL A 75 -3.67 3.88 -3.97
C VAL A 75 -3.23 2.44 -4.15
N LEU A 76 -3.99 1.61 -4.87
CA LEU A 76 -3.66 0.20 -5.04
C LEU A 76 -2.56 -0.06 -6.08
N SER A 77 -2.41 0.83 -7.08
CA SER A 77 -1.42 0.67 -8.15
C SER A 77 -0.05 1.25 -7.83
N ASN A 78 0.13 1.93 -6.70
CA ASN A 78 1.42 2.51 -6.32
C ASN A 78 2.29 1.55 -5.48
N SER A 79 3.59 1.86 -5.38
CA SER A 79 4.56 1.04 -4.62
C SER A 79 4.48 1.24 -3.11
N THR A 80 3.91 2.35 -2.64
CA THR A 80 3.93 2.78 -1.22
C THR A 80 3.44 1.70 -0.26
N VAL A 81 2.29 1.08 -0.58
CA VAL A 81 1.71 0.06 0.30
C VAL A 81 2.61 -1.18 0.42
N TRP A 82 3.37 -1.49 -0.64
CA TRP A 82 4.28 -2.62 -0.70
C TRP A 82 5.63 -2.35 -0.02
N LEU A 83 6.10 -1.10 -0.06
CA LEU A 83 7.32 -0.66 0.63
C LEU A 83 7.15 -0.59 2.15
N CYS A 84 5.91 -0.55 2.65
CA CYS A 84 5.65 -0.52 4.08
C CYS A 84 6.27 -1.73 4.79
N ALA A 85 7.30 -1.50 5.62
CA ALA A 85 8.01 -2.51 6.41
C ALA A 85 7.27 -2.94 7.67
N SER A 86 6.07 -2.38 7.92
CA SER A 86 5.24 -2.76 9.07
C SER A 86 5.90 -2.55 10.44
N CYS A 87 6.72 -1.50 10.56
CA CYS A 87 7.45 -1.18 11.80
C CYS A 87 6.57 -0.54 12.89
N TYR A 88 5.32 -0.21 12.61
CA TYR A 88 4.32 0.41 13.50
C TYR A 88 4.65 1.83 14.02
N SER A 89 5.80 2.41 13.73
CA SER A 89 6.16 3.75 14.19
C SER A 89 5.09 4.80 13.90
N CYS A 90 4.55 4.80 12.67
CA CYS A 90 3.47 5.72 12.27
C CYS A 90 2.17 5.52 13.06
N THR A 91 1.91 4.31 13.56
CA THR A 91 0.74 4.00 14.38
C THR A 91 0.91 4.51 15.81
N VAL A 92 2.11 4.32 16.38
CA VAL A 92 2.45 4.78 17.74
C VAL A 92 2.44 6.30 17.81
N GLU A 93 3.05 6.98 16.84
CA GLU A 93 3.17 8.44 16.80
C GLU A 93 1.86 9.16 16.37
N CYS A 94 0.79 8.45 16.10
CA CYS A 94 -0.45 9.06 15.65
C CYS A 94 -1.22 9.68 16.83
N PRO A 95 -1.40 11.03 16.90
CA PRO A 95 -2.12 11.67 18.00
C PRO A 95 -3.61 11.32 18.05
N LYS A 96 -4.16 10.80 16.95
CA LYS A 96 -5.55 10.32 16.86
C LYS A 96 -5.66 8.81 17.06
N GLY A 97 -4.58 8.11 17.34
CA GLY A 97 -4.56 6.66 17.55
C GLY A 97 -5.05 5.87 16.34
N ILE A 98 -4.74 6.35 15.13
CA ILE A 98 -5.11 5.67 13.89
C ILE A 98 -4.13 4.53 13.64
N LYS A 99 -4.65 3.34 13.40
CA LYS A 99 -3.87 2.13 13.09
C LYS A 99 -3.38 2.16 11.64
N ILE A 100 -2.43 3.04 11.34
CA ILE A 100 -1.97 3.31 9.97
C ILE A 100 -1.35 2.06 9.35
N THR A 101 -0.57 1.30 10.11
CA THR A 101 0.04 0.04 9.63
C THR A 101 -1.03 -0.98 9.24
N ASP A 102 -2.10 -1.11 10.03
CA ASP A 102 -3.19 -2.05 9.73
C ASP A 102 -3.96 -1.60 8.47
N ILE A 103 -4.09 -0.29 8.25
CA ILE A 103 -4.64 0.26 7.00
C ILE A 103 -3.75 -0.11 5.81
N MET A 104 -2.42 0.00 5.93
CA MET A 104 -1.49 -0.44 4.87
C MET A 104 -1.62 -1.93 4.57
N TYR A 105 -1.83 -2.77 5.59
CA TYR A 105 -2.11 -4.20 5.39
C TYR A 105 -3.44 -4.44 4.69
N ALA A 106 -4.50 -3.73 5.08
CA ALA A 106 -5.80 -3.82 4.42
C ALA A 106 -5.70 -3.45 2.93
N LEU A 107 -4.92 -2.40 2.61
CA LEU A 107 -4.64 -2.00 1.22
C LEU A 107 -3.87 -3.07 0.44
N LYS A 108 -2.85 -3.71 1.04
CA LYS A 108 -2.14 -4.85 0.42
C LYS A 108 -3.11 -6.00 0.10
N ARG A 109 -3.98 -6.34 1.05
CA ARG A 109 -4.99 -7.40 0.85
C ARG A 109 -5.97 -7.06 -0.26
N GLU A 110 -6.48 -5.84 -0.28
CA GLU A 110 -7.39 -5.37 -1.34
C GLU A 110 -6.70 -5.39 -2.71
N ALA A 111 -5.43 -4.95 -2.79
CA ALA A 111 -4.63 -5.01 -4.02
C ALA A 111 -4.48 -6.45 -4.54
N ILE A 112 -4.21 -7.40 -3.66
CA ILE A 112 -4.10 -8.83 -4.00
C ILE A 112 -5.44 -9.38 -4.51
N ILE A 113 -6.55 -9.10 -3.82
CA ILE A 113 -7.89 -9.55 -4.19
C ILE A 113 -8.29 -8.98 -5.56
N LYS A 114 -8.04 -7.70 -5.78
CA LYS A 114 -8.37 -7.01 -7.04
C LYS A 114 -7.34 -7.24 -8.15
N LYS A 115 -6.23 -7.93 -7.85
CA LYS A 115 -5.11 -8.15 -8.78
C LYS A 115 -4.54 -6.86 -9.37
N VAL A 116 -4.52 -5.79 -8.58
CA VAL A 116 -3.97 -4.48 -8.95
C VAL A 116 -2.60 -4.33 -8.31
N TYR A 117 -1.58 -4.18 -9.15
CA TYR A 117 -0.18 -4.11 -8.69
C TYR A 117 0.55 -2.96 -9.39
N PRO A 118 1.58 -2.38 -8.73
CA PRO A 118 2.46 -1.42 -9.40
C PRO A 118 3.18 -2.09 -10.58
N ARG A 119 3.34 -1.35 -11.67
CA ARG A 119 4.07 -1.83 -12.85
C ARG A 119 5.56 -1.96 -12.53
N ASN A 120 6.20 -3.02 -13.04
CA ASN A 120 7.64 -3.28 -12.89
C ASN A 120 8.12 -3.33 -11.43
N PHE A 121 7.30 -3.87 -10.54
CA PHE A 121 7.61 -3.99 -9.13
C PHE A 121 7.54 -5.45 -8.66
N ALA A 122 8.68 -5.98 -8.26
CA ALA A 122 8.84 -7.41 -8.02
C ALA A 122 8.23 -7.91 -6.69
N ILE A 123 8.06 -7.04 -5.70
CA ILE A 123 7.64 -7.44 -4.34
C ILE A 123 6.28 -8.16 -4.30
N PRO A 124 5.22 -7.74 -5.03
CA PRO A 124 3.96 -8.49 -5.06
C PRO A 124 4.12 -9.93 -5.56
N ALA A 125 4.94 -10.13 -6.59
CA ALA A 125 5.21 -11.46 -7.13
C ALA A 125 5.98 -12.34 -6.13
N LEU A 126 7.02 -11.78 -5.51
CA LEU A 126 7.79 -12.46 -4.46
C LEU A 126 6.90 -12.83 -3.27
N SER A 127 6.08 -11.91 -2.78
CA SER A 127 5.16 -12.16 -1.65
C SER A 127 4.18 -13.28 -1.96
N ARG A 128 3.69 -13.37 -3.19
CA ARG A 128 2.79 -14.42 -3.62
C ARG A 128 3.50 -15.77 -3.71
N THR A 129 4.69 -15.81 -4.30
CA THR A 129 5.47 -17.04 -4.40
C THR A 129 5.81 -17.59 -3.01
N PHE A 130 6.21 -16.70 -2.10
CA PHE A 130 6.44 -17.01 -0.69
C PHE A 130 5.20 -17.61 -0.02
N TYR A 131 4.05 -16.97 -0.16
CA TYR A 131 2.79 -17.47 0.40
C TYR A 131 2.41 -18.84 -0.15
N ASP A 132 2.52 -19.04 -1.46
CA ASP A 132 2.17 -20.31 -2.12
C ASP A 132 3.07 -21.45 -1.63
N GLU A 133 4.35 -21.16 -1.39
CA GLU A 133 5.33 -22.15 -0.91
C GLU A 133 5.08 -22.54 0.55
N VAL A 134 4.87 -21.54 1.42
CA VAL A 134 4.54 -21.80 2.84
C VAL A 134 3.23 -22.59 2.95
N ARG A 135 2.23 -22.24 2.12
CA ARG A 135 0.96 -22.96 2.10
C ARG A 135 1.08 -24.42 1.66
N ALA A 136 1.96 -24.69 0.70
CA ALA A 136 2.16 -26.04 0.17
C ALA A 136 3.01 -26.94 1.06
N GLY A 137 4.10 -26.37 1.64
CA GLY A 137 5.11 -27.15 2.36
C GLY A 137 5.25 -26.83 3.85
N GLY A 138 4.49 -25.87 4.38
CA GLY A 138 4.57 -25.42 5.77
C GLY A 138 5.82 -24.60 6.11
N ARG A 139 6.80 -24.56 5.21
CA ARG A 139 8.07 -23.82 5.35
C ARG A 139 8.57 -23.34 4.00
N ILE A 140 9.52 -22.42 4.02
CA ILE A 140 10.19 -21.93 2.82
C ILE A 140 11.40 -22.81 2.51
N ASN A 141 11.62 -23.02 1.21
CA ASN A 141 12.88 -23.46 0.66
C ASN A 141 13.44 -22.35 -0.24
N GLU A 142 14.53 -21.70 0.18
CA GLU A 142 15.09 -20.53 -0.49
C GLU A 142 15.45 -20.79 -1.96
N THR A 143 16.04 -21.94 -2.25
CA THR A 143 16.41 -22.31 -3.63
C THR A 143 15.19 -22.45 -4.51
N TRP A 144 14.13 -23.08 -4.02
CA TRP A 144 12.89 -23.28 -4.74
C TRP A 144 12.12 -21.97 -4.91
N LEU A 145 12.08 -21.13 -3.85
CA LEU A 145 11.50 -19.80 -3.89
C LEU A 145 12.12 -18.94 -4.99
N LEU A 146 13.45 -18.87 -5.03
CA LEU A 146 14.18 -18.08 -6.04
C LEU A 146 13.94 -18.64 -7.45
N THR A 147 14.03 -19.94 -7.62
CA THR A 147 13.78 -20.58 -8.92
C THR A 147 12.39 -20.24 -9.45
N ARG A 148 11.35 -20.41 -8.65
CA ARG A 148 9.97 -20.07 -9.04
C ARG A 148 9.76 -18.58 -9.27
N PHE A 149 10.44 -17.74 -8.50
CA PHE A 149 10.34 -16.29 -8.67
C PHE A 149 10.95 -15.82 -9.99
N TYR A 150 12.13 -16.33 -10.36
CA TYR A 150 12.81 -15.92 -11.60
C TYR A 150 12.23 -16.58 -12.86
N MET A 151 11.59 -17.74 -12.74
CA MET A 151 10.95 -18.42 -13.87
C MET A 151 9.55 -17.92 -14.19
N ARG A 152 9.02 -16.95 -13.45
CA ARG A 152 7.66 -16.40 -13.61
C ARG A 152 7.68 -15.08 -14.38
#